data_08f8fcc7df4f94928ccc9044f34bbb61
#
_entry.id   08f8fcc7df4f94928ccc9044f34bbb61
#
_cell.length_a   1.000
_cell.length_b   1.000
_cell.length_c   1.000
_cell.angle_alpha   90.00
_cell.angle_beta   90.00
_cell.angle_gamma   90.00
#
_symmetry.space_group_name_H-M   'P 1'
#
loop_
_entity.id
_entity.type
_entity.pdbx_description
1 polymer ?
#
loop_
_entity_poly.entity_id
_entity_poly.type
_entity_poly.pdbx_seq_one_letter_code
_entity_poly.pdbx_strand_id
1 'polypeptide(L)'
;MKNTMEKSEYKAILHSKRANIYYLSKCRVMQKDGRVLYLTETEKGNAYWNIPIANTTVILLGNGTSITQAAMRLLSGAGVLVGFCGGGATPLLAGTEIEWLNPQNEYRPTEYVQGWLSFWFDEKKRLSAAKEFQKKRCAFIERVWEKDEDLQDAGFYVDDMEIEMAIQEYRRMIEQAQSVTELLSSEARFTKELYKYAAHAVGLSGFTRDHSGEDQANSFLNHGNYLAYGLSAVTLWVLGIPHGFAVMHGKTRRGALVFDVADLIKDAVVLPWSFICSSQNDTEQQFRQQLLQKFTEHQVLDFMFGEVKSVSQHFGERR
;
A
#
# COMPACT_ATOMS: atom_id res chain seq x y z
N MET A 1 -51.04 5.26 12.19
CA MET A 1 -50.11 6.09 11.44
C MET A 1 -48.77 5.42 11.42
N LYS A 2 -48.38 4.79 10.29
CA LYS A 2 -47.07 4.17 10.10
C LYS A 2 -46.08 5.27 9.76
N ASN A 3 -45.12 5.56 10.64
CA ASN A 3 -44.02 6.46 10.40
C ASN A 3 -43.09 5.78 9.38
N THR A 4 -43.20 6.13 8.12
CA THR A 4 -42.24 5.81 7.08
C THR A 4 -41.03 6.72 7.32
N MET A 5 -39.99 6.19 7.98
CA MET A 5 -38.70 6.86 8.00
C MET A 5 -38.23 6.94 6.55
N GLU A 6 -38.12 8.16 6.02
CA GLU A 6 -37.46 8.43 4.76
C GLU A 6 -36.07 7.81 4.79
N LYS A 7 -35.76 6.99 3.80
CA LYS A 7 -34.40 6.52 3.56
C LYS A 7 -33.55 7.75 3.29
N SER A 8 -32.80 8.23 4.29
CA SER A 8 -31.77 9.23 4.05
C SER A 8 -30.84 8.63 2.97
N GLU A 9 -30.73 9.33 1.86
CA GLU A 9 -29.73 9.01 0.83
C GLU A 9 -28.35 9.19 1.46
N TYR A 10 -27.79 8.12 1.98
CA TYR A 10 -26.40 8.09 2.40
C TYR A 10 -25.55 8.27 1.14
N LYS A 11 -24.95 9.45 0.96
CA LYS A 11 -23.98 9.67 -0.09
C LYS A 11 -22.85 8.64 0.11
N ALA A 12 -22.65 7.78 -0.87
CA ALA A 12 -21.57 6.81 -0.83
C ALA A 12 -20.22 7.55 -0.72
N ILE A 13 -19.42 7.17 0.29
CA ILE A 13 -18.08 7.70 0.42
C ILE A 13 -17.25 7.17 -0.77
N LEU A 14 -16.60 8.07 -1.50
CA LEU A 14 -15.71 7.69 -2.60
C LEU A 14 -14.60 6.76 -2.07
N HIS A 15 -14.20 5.76 -2.86
CA HIS A 15 -13.17 4.79 -2.45
C HIS A 15 -11.88 5.47 -1.95
N SER A 16 -11.44 6.53 -2.64
CA SER A 16 -10.26 7.33 -2.27
C SER A 16 -10.41 8.14 -0.97
N LYS A 17 -11.59 8.11 -0.35
CA LYS A 17 -11.90 8.82 0.91
C LYS A 17 -12.23 7.87 2.05
N ARG A 18 -12.23 6.56 1.79
CA ARG A 18 -12.45 5.54 2.82
C ARG A 18 -11.15 5.22 3.51
N ALA A 19 -11.16 5.17 4.84
CA ALA A 19 -9.93 5.04 5.63
C ALA A 19 -9.58 3.58 5.98
N ASN A 20 -10.56 2.68 6.06
CA ASN A 20 -10.34 1.36 6.65
C ASN A 20 -9.84 0.34 5.63
N ILE A 21 -8.74 -0.30 6.01
CA ILE A 21 -8.13 -1.44 5.33
C ILE A 21 -8.10 -2.59 6.34
N TYR A 22 -8.58 -3.77 5.95
CA TYR A 22 -8.56 -4.94 6.81
C TYR A 22 -7.70 -6.04 6.19
N TYR A 23 -6.84 -6.64 7.00
CA TYR A 23 -6.27 -7.95 6.75
C TYR A 23 -6.82 -8.92 7.78
N LEU A 24 -7.51 -9.95 7.31
CA LEU A 24 -8.15 -10.93 8.17
C LEU A 24 -7.57 -12.32 7.90
N SER A 25 -7.18 -13.03 8.95
CA SER A 25 -6.69 -14.41 8.87
C SER A 25 -7.30 -15.26 9.98
N LYS A 26 -7.42 -16.55 9.74
CA LYS A 26 -7.96 -17.53 10.70
C LYS A 26 -9.28 -17.10 11.34
N CYS A 27 -10.21 -16.59 10.51
CA CYS A 27 -11.50 -16.11 10.97
C CYS A 27 -12.61 -16.46 9.97
N ARG A 28 -13.86 -16.21 10.36
CA ARG A 28 -15.03 -16.33 9.51
C ARG A 28 -15.71 -14.99 9.33
N VAL A 29 -15.77 -14.49 8.10
CA VAL A 29 -16.51 -13.27 7.75
C VAL A 29 -17.95 -13.65 7.43
N MET A 30 -18.90 -13.01 8.11
CA MET A 30 -20.32 -13.35 8.01
C MET A 30 -21.21 -12.12 8.12
N GLN A 31 -22.43 -12.25 7.62
CA GLN A 31 -23.50 -11.26 7.80
C GLN A 31 -24.34 -11.65 9.02
N LYS A 32 -24.62 -10.66 9.88
CA LYS A 32 -25.58 -10.78 10.97
C LYS A 32 -26.27 -9.44 11.21
N ASP A 33 -27.57 -9.43 11.31
CA ASP A 33 -28.39 -8.23 11.59
C ASP A 33 -28.09 -7.03 10.68
N GLY A 34 -27.91 -7.30 9.38
CA GLY A 34 -27.59 -6.27 8.37
C GLY A 34 -26.16 -5.73 8.42
N ARG A 35 -25.28 -6.32 9.24
CA ARG A 35 -23.88 -5.94 9.40
C ARG A 35 -22.95 -7.03 8.88
N VAL A 36 -21.76 -6.65 8.49
CA VAL A 36 -20.66 -7.58 8.23
C VAL A 36 -19.81 -7.69 9.48
N LEU A 37 -19.65 -8.91 9.97
CA LEU A 37 -18.85 -9.22 11.14
C LEU A 37 -17.77 -10.23 10.75
N TYR A 38 -16.64 -10.21 11.47
CA TYR A 38 -15.73 -11.35 11.48
C TYR A 38 -15.68 -12.00 12.86
N LEU A 39 -15.66 -13.31 12.85
CA LEU A 39 -15.64 -14.17 14.02
C LEU A 39 -14.22 -14.72 14.19
N THR A 40 -13.65 -14.52 15.36
CA THR A 40 -12.40 -15.15 15.79
C THR A 40 -12.66 -16.06 16.98
N GLU A 41 -12.02 -17.21 17.01
CA GLU A 41 -11.99 -18.09 18.18
C GLU A 41 -10.95 -17.57 19.17
N THR A 42 -11.36 -17.41 20.42
CA THR A 42 -10.49 -17.02 21.52
C THR A 42 -10.59 -18.04 22.65
N GLU A 43 -9.64 -18.07 23.58
CA GLU A 43 -9.68 -18.96 24.76
C GLU A 43 -10.96 -18.81 25.60
N LYS A 44 -11.63 -17.65 25.54
CA LYS A 44 -12.90 -17.34 26.23
C LYS A 44 -14.14 -17.60 25.39
N GLY A 45 -13.99 -18.18 24.19
CA GLY A 45 -15.07 -18.44 23.24
C GLY A 45 -15.01 -17.54 22.00
N ASN A 46 -16.10 -17.48 21.26
CA ASN A 46 -16.19 -16.76 20.00
C ASN A 46 -16.32 -15.25 20.20
N ALA A 47 -15.41 -14.46 19.61
CA ALA A 47 -15.48 -13.00 19.57
C ALA A 47 -15.99 -12.52 18.21
N TYR A 48 -16.94 -11.58 18.21
CA TYR A 48 -17.52 -10.98 17.01
C TYR A 48 -17.07 -9.52 16.88
N TRP A 49 -16.55 -9.17 15.72
CA TRP A 49 -16.05 -7.83 15.43
C TRP A 49 -16.78 -7.23 14.24
N ASN A 50 -17.28 -6.02 14.37
CA ASN A 50 -17.99 -5.34 13.29
C ASN A 50 -17.02 -4.72 12.29
N ILE A 51 -17.31 -4.89 10.99
CA ILE A 51 -16.60 -4.20 9.90
C ILE A 51 -17.47 -3.03 9.44
N PRO A 52 -17.02 -1.76 9.61
CA PRO A 52 -17.76 -0.58 9.16
C PRO A 52 -17.68 -0.44 7.64
N ILE A 53 -18.48 -1.22 6.90
CA ILE A 53 -18.41 -1.37 5.44
C ILE A 53 -18.51 -0.05 4.67
N ALA A 54 -19.22 0.95 5.20
CA ALA A 54 -19.35 2.27 4.55
C ALA A 54 -18.01 3.02 4.46
N ASN A 55 -17.09 2.78 5.40
CA ASN A 55 -15.76 3.42 5.44
C ASN A 55 -14.63 2.44 5.13
N THR A 56 -14.93 1.23 4.67
CA THR A 56 -13.93 0.23 4.30
C THR A 56 -13.67 0.28 2.80
N THR A 57 -12.41 0.40 2.43
CA THR A 57 -11.96 0.35 1.03
C THR A 57 -11.76 -1.08 0.59
N VAL A 58 -11.02 -1.85 1.37
CA VAL A 58 -10.58 -3.20 1.02
C VAL A 58 -10.50 -4.13 2.21
N ILE A 59 -10.81 -5.40 1.98
CA ILE A 59 -10.57 -6.49 2.91
C ILE A 59 -9.67 -7.52 2.22
N LEU A 60 -8.52 -7.78 2.81
CA LEU A 60 -7.60 -8.83 2.40
C LEU A 60 -7.85 -10.06 3.26
N LEU A 61 -8.28 -11.15 2.64
CA LEU A 61 -8.57 -12.44 3.28
C LEU A 61 -7.34 -13.35 3.16
N GLY A 62 -6.63 -13.52 4.25
CA GLY A 62 -5.47 -14.40 4.34
C GLY A 62 -5.83 -15.85 4.71
N ASN A 63 -4.83 -16.63 5.00
CA ASN A 63 -4.94 -18.06 5.28
C ASN A 63 -5.95 -18.37 6.40
N GLY A 64 -6.72 -19.46 6.23
CA GLY A 64 -7.68 -19.93 7.21
C GLY A 64 -8.93 -19.05 7.36
N THR A 65 -9.19 -18.15 6.40
CA THR A 65 -10.36 -17.28 6.38
C THR A 65 -11.45 -17.87 5.50
N SER A 66 -12.70 -17.79 5.97
CA SER A 66 -13.89 -18.10 5.19
C SER A 66 -14.82 -16.89 5.13
N ILE A 67 -15.58 -16.76 4.03
CA ILE A 67 -16.59 -15.70 3.88
C ILE A 67 -17.90 -16.28 3.44
N THR A 68 -19.00 -15.80 4.03
CA THR A 68 -20.34 -16.21 3.61
C THR A 68 -20.81 -15.41 2.39
N GLN A 69 -21.66 -16.03 1.56
CA GLN A 69 -22.26 -15.34 0.40
C GLN A 69 -23.01 -14.05 0.81
N ALA A 70 -23.73 -14.10 1.94
CA ALA A 70 -24.48 -12.95 2.45
C ALA A 70 -23.55 -11.77 2.83
N ALA A 71 -22.40 -12.06 3.45
CA ALA A 71 -21.38 -11.05 3.75
C ALA A 71 -20.81 -10.47 2.44
N MET A 72 -20.47 -11.34 1.47
CA MET A 72 -19.92 -10.90 0.18
C MET A 72 -20.91 -9.99 -0.57
N ARG A 73 -22.21 -10.29 -0.54
CA ARG A 73 -23.24 -9.43 -1.15
C ARG A 73 -23.29 -8.04 -0.51
N LEU A 74 -23.22 -7.96 0.83
CA LEU A 74 -23.20 -6.66 1.52
C LEU A 74 -21.93 -5.87 1.21
N LEU A 75 -20.77 -6.51 1.21
CA LEU A 75 -19.50 -5.89 0.87
C LEU A 75 -19.52 -5.36 -0.56
N SER A 76 -19.93 -6.19 -1.53
CA SER A 76 -20.05 -5.78 -2.94
C SER A 76 -21.03 -4.64 -3.12
N GLY A 77 -22.20 -4.70 -2.47
CA GLY A 77 -23.21 -3.63 -2.53
C GLY A 77 -22.71 -2.31 -1.91
N ALA A 78 -21.83 -2.37 -0.93
CA ALA A 78 -21.17 -1.21 -0.32
C ALA A 78 -19.93 -0.74 -1.12
N GLY A 79 -19.55 -1.43 -2.19
CA GLY A 79 -18.38 -1.10 -2.99
C GLY A 79 -17.04 -1.47 -2.31
N VAL A 80 -17.04 -2.39 -1.35
CA VAL A 80 -15.80 -2.85 -0.71
C VAL A 80 -15.13 -3.87 -1.60
N LEU A 81 -13.84 -3.66 -1.86
CA LEU A 81 -13.01 -4.61 -2.58
C LEU A 81 -12.61 -5.76 -1.65
N VAL A 82 -12.71 -6.99 -2.12
CA VAL A 82 -12.31 -8.18 -1.35
C VAL A 82 -11.24 -8.93 -2.11
N GLY A 83 -10.06 -9.10 -1.50
CA GLY A 83 -8.93 -9.81 -2.07
C GLY A 83 -8.65 -11.10 -1.30
N PHE A 84 -8.45 -12.21 -2.01
CA PHE A 84 -7.93 -13.46 -1.46
C PHE A 84 -6.42 -13.48 -1.62
N CYS A 85 -5.70 -13.67 -0.51
CA CYS A 85 -4.25 -13.64 -0.50
C CYS A 85 -3.68 -14.74 0.42
N GLY A 86 -2.40 -15.01 0.27
CA GLY A 86 -1.66 -15.89 1.16
C GLY A 86 -1.36 -15.24 2.51
N GLY A 87 -0.50 -15.85 3.29
CA GLY A 87 -0.04 -15.31 4.57
C GLY A 87 0.64 -13.95 4.38
N GLY A 88 0.36 -12.98 5.27
CA GLY A 88 0.94 -11.64 5.20
C GLY A 88 0.55 -10.81 3.98
N ALA A 89 -0.62 -11.08 3.39
CA ALA A 89 -1.09 -10.46 2.13
C ALA A 89 -0.23 -10.79 0.89
N THR A 90 0.53 -11.90 0.95
CA THR A 90 1.25 -12.41 -0.23
C THR A 90 0.29 -12.84 -1.33
N PRO A 91 0.72 -12.90 -2.61
CA PRO A 91 -0.09 -13.47 -3.68
C PRO A 91 -0.56 -14.90 -3.34
N LEU A 92 -1.81 -15.23 -3.69
CA LEU A 92 -2.44 -16.52 -3.35
C LEU A 92 -1.76 -17.70 -4.08
N LEU A 93 -1.37 -17.50 -5.31
CA LEU A 93 -0.64 -18.45 -6.13
C LEU A 93 0.80 -17.95 -6.31
N ALA A 94 1.73 -18.81 -6.72
CA ALA A 94 3.15 -18.48 -6.94
C ALA A 94 3.39 -17.40 -8.02
N GLY A 95 2.46 -16.49 -8.17
CA GLY A 95 2.45 -15.33 -9.04
C GLY A 95 2.50 -14.04 -8.25
N THR A 96 2.34 -12.92 -8.93
CA THR A 96 2.46 -11.57 -8.39
C THR A 96 1.11 -10.90 -8.10
N GLU A 97 -0.01 -11.62 -8.24
CA GLU A 97 -1.35 -11.03 -8.16
C GLU A 97 -2.16 -11.63 -7.01
N ILE A 98 -2.96 -10.77 -6.40
CA ILE A 98 -3.99 -11.13 -5.43
C ILE A 98 -5.28 -11.34 -6.21
N GLU A 99 -6.00 -12.42 -5.94
CA GLU A 99 -7.31 -12.66 -6.54
C GLU A 99 -8.36 -11.75 -5.89
N TRP A 100 -9.08 -11.01 -6.73
CA TRP A 100 -10.05 -10.02 -6.32
C TRP A 100 -11.47 -10.42 -6.65
N LEU A 101 -12.39 -10.19 -5.72
CA LEU A 101 -13.83 -10.17 -6.00
C LEU A 101 -14.29 -8.71 -6.14
N ASN A 102 -14.80 -8.40 -7.31
CA ASN A 102 -15.21 -7.05 -7.66
C ASN A 102 -16.60 -6.71 -7.10
N PRO A 103 -16.85 -5.43 -6.74
CA PRO A 103 -18.19 -4.96 -6.41
C PRO A 103 -19.17 -5.15 -7.57
N GLN A 104 -20.46 -5.35 -7.25
CA GLN A 104 -21.49 -5.51 -8.28
C GLN A 104 -21.71 -4.27 -9.14
N ASN A 105 -21.59 -3.08 -8.54
CA ASN A 105 -21.74 -1.79 -9.22
C ASN A 105 -20.36 -1.21 -9.51
N GLU A 106 -19.60 -1.90 -10.32
CA GLU A 106 -18.28 -1.46 -10.68
C GLU A 106 -18.35 -0.30 -11.68
N TYR A 107 -18.02 0.89 -11.21
CA TYR A 107 -17.71 2.02 -12.05
C TYR A 107 -16.26 2.38 -11.87
N ARG A 108 -15.49 2.23 -12.94
CA ARG A 108 -14.11 2.69 -13.00
C ARG A 108 -14.04 3.91 -13.90
N PRO A 109 -13.45 5.01 -13.41
CA PRO A 109 -13.23 6.17 -14.26
C PRO A 109 -12.27 5.81 -15.39
N THR A 110 -12.67 6.07 -16.62
CA THR A 110 -11.85 5.77 -17.81
C THR A 110 -10.83 6.85 -18.10
N GLU A 111 -10.99 8.04 -17.55
CA GLU A 111 -10.11 9.19 -17.77
C GLU A 111 -8.66 8.90 -17.35
N TYR A 112 -8.46 8.19 -16.23
CA TYR A 112 -7.11 7.91 -15.74
C TYR A 112 -6.37 6.90 -16.59
N VAL A 113 -7.02 5.83 -17.04
CA VAL A 113 -6.38 4.87 -17.95
C VAL A 113 -6.11 5.50 -19.32
N GLN A 114 -7.02 6.33 -19.83
CA GLN A 114 -6.83 7.04 -21.09
C GLN A 114 -5.66 8.03 -20.99
N GLY A 115 -5.60 8.80 -19.92
CA GLY A 115 -4.47 9.69 -19.63
C GLY A 115 -3.15 8.93 -19.50
N TRP A 116 -3.14 7.82 -18.76
CA TRP A 116 -1.97 6.97 -18.59
C TRP A 116 -1.46 6.42 -19.93
N LEU A 117 -2.33 5.85 -20.75
CA LEU A 117 -1.96 5.28 -22.03
C LEU A 117 -1.49 6.35 -23.05
N SER A 118 -2.04 7.56 -22.98
CA SER A 118 -1.67 8.63 -23.91
C SER A 118 -0.21 9.07 -23.78
N PHE A 119 0.42 8.92 -22.62
CA PHE A 119 1.84 9.25 -22.43
C PHE A 119 2.75 8.02 -22.37
N TRP A 120 2.23 6.84 -21.99
CA TRP A 120 3.06 5.70 -21.63
C TRP A 120 3.95 5.20 -22.76
N PHE A 121 3.51 5.31 -24.02
CA PHE A 121 4.29 4.92 -25.21
C PHE A 121 5.42 5.89 -25.55
N ASP A 122 5.41 7.11 -24.98
CA ASP A 122 6.49 8.07 -25.13
C ASP A 122 7.54 7.83 -24.01
N GLU A 123 8.76 7.43 -24.40
CA GLU A 123 9.83 7.11 -23.44
C GLU A 123 10.26 8.32 -22.61
N LYS A 124 10.22 9.53 -23.16
CA LYS A 124 10.58 10.75 -22.44
C LYS A 124 9.53 11.11 -21.41
N LYS A 125 8.26 11.05 -21.79
CA LYS A 125 7.13 11.28 -20.87
C LYS A 125 7.10 10.22 -19.76
N ARG A 126 7.36 8.94 -20.11
CA ARG A 126 7.44 7.85 -19.15
C ARG A 126 8.58 8.03 -18.15
N LEU A 127 9.78 8.45 -18.61
CA LEU A 127 10.88 8.79 -17.72
C LEU A 127 10.54 9.96 -16.80
N SER A 128 9.87 10.98 -17.34
CA SER A 128 9.42 12.13 -16.54
C SER A 128 8.41 11.71 -15.47
N ALA A 129 7.47 10.83 -15.79
CA ALA A 129 6.53 10.26 -14.84
C ALA A 129 7.22 9.42 -13.74
N ALA A 130 8.24 8.62 -14.13
CA ALA A 130 9.06 7.88 -13.19
C ALA A 130 9.82 8.80 -12.22
N LYS A 131 10.44 9.87 -12.75
CA LYS A 131 11.10 10.90 -11.94
C LYS A 131 10.14 11.55 -10.94
N GLU A 132 8.92 11.87 -11.38
CA GLU A 132 7.92 12.48 -10.51
C GLU A 132 7.55 11.53 -9.37
N PHE A 133 7.35 10.24 -9.60
CA PHE A 133 7.13 9.26 -8.54
C PHE A 133 8.28 9.23 -7.53
N GLN A 134 9.52 9.26 -7.99
CA GLN A 134 10.68 9.25 -7.08
C GLN A 134 10.81 10.55 -6.26
N LYS A 135 10.47 11.71 -6.84
CA LYS A 135 10.39 12.98 -6.08
C LYS A 135 9.32 12.92 -4.99
N LYS A 136 8.15 12.36 -5.33
CA LYS A 136 7.04 12.19 -4.38
C LYS A 136 7.37 11.19 -3.27
N ARG A 137 8.12 10.12 -3.58
CA ARG A 137 8.68 9.19 -2.60
C ARG A 137 9.53 9.93 -1.57
N CYS A 138 10.49 10.78 -2.01
CA CYS A 138 11.30 11.59 -1.10
C CYS A 138 10.44 12.52 -0.24
N ALA A 139 9.51 13.25 -0.84
CA ALA A 139 8.64 14.16 -0.12
C ALA A 139 7.72 13.42 0.90
N PHE A 140 7.37 12.17 0.62
CA PHE A 140 6.57 11.37 1.54
C PHE A 140 7.39 10.88 2.73
N ILE A 141 8.66 10.50 2.53
CA ILE A 141 9.58 10.18 3.63
C ILE A 141 9.69 11.37 4.57
N GLU A 142 10.00 12.55 4.04
CA GLU A 142 10.13 13.77 4.84
C GLU A 142 8.86 14.07 5.62
N ARG A 143 7.71 14.02 4.97
CA ARG A 143 6.40 14.28 5.60
C ARG A 143 6.07 13.31 6.72
N VAL A 144 6.34 12.02 6.54
CA VAL A 144 6.02 10.99 7.53
C VAL A 144 6.98 11.08 8.72
N TRP A 145 8.29 11.12 8.47
CA TRP A 145 9.29 11.11 9.52
C TRP A 145 9.31 12.40 10.35
N GLU A 146 8.90 13.54 9.75
CA GLU A 146 8.73 14.81 10.49
C GLU A 146 7.54 14.80 11.46
N LYS A 147 6.49 14.00 11.15
CA LYS A 147 5.21 14.04 11.88
C LYS A 147 4.97 12.86 12.81
N ASP A 148 5.65 11.75 12.60
CA ASP A 148 5.43 10.52 13.36
C ASP A 148 6.34 10.52 14.60
N GLU A 149 5.77 10.87 15.75
CA GLU A 149 6.49 10.90 17.03
C GLU A 149 7.06 9.52 17.41
N ASP A 150 6.35 8.42 17.08
CA ASP A 150 6.84 7.06 17.34
C ASP A 150 8.09 6.73 16.53
N LEU A 151 8.23 7.28 15.31
CA LEU A 151 9.45 7.15 14.52
C LEU A 151 10.60 7.94 15.12
N GLN A 152 10.34 9.16 15.58
CA GLN A 152 11.33 10.00 16.22
C GLN A 152 11.82 9.38 17.53
N ASP A 153 10.93 8.85 18.35
CA ASP A 153 11.27 8.13 19.58
C ASP A 153 12.13 6.88 19.31
N ALA A 154 11.98 6.28 18.12
CA ALA A 154 12.81 5.16 17.67
C ALA A 154 14.10 5.57 16.95
N GLY A 155 14.41 6.87 16.88
CA GLY A 155 15.65 7.37 16.29
C GLY A 155 15.60 7.67 14.79
N PHE A 156 14.41 7.78 14.20
CA PHE A 156 14.24 8.15 12.78
C PHE A 156 13.96 9.65 12.68
N TYR A 157 14.97 10.43 12.37
CA TYR A 157 14.88 11.89 12.21
C TYR A 157 15.14 12.31 10.77
N VAL A 158 14.24 13.10 10.19
CA VAL A 158 14.39 13.60 8.82
C VAL A 158 15.47 14.65 8.68
N ASP A 159 15.74 15.39 9.76
CA ASP A 159 16.78 16.43 9.88
C ASP A 159 18.15 15.87 10.34
N ASP A 160 18.27 14.57 10.50
CA ASP A 160 19.57 13.92 10.64
C ASP A 160 20.40 14.14 9.38
N MET A 161 21.63 14.60 9.56
CA MET A 161 22.52 14.97 8.47
C MET A 161 22.71 13.83 7.45
N GLU A 162 22.75 12.57 7.89
CA GLU A 162 22.92 11.40 7.03
C GLU A 162 21.71 11.24 6.11
N ILE A 163 20.48 11.40 6.62
CA ILE A 163 19.25 11.29 5.86
C ILE A 163 19.05 12.49 4.94
N GLU A 164 19.27 13.69 5.45
CA GLU A 164 19.15 14.91 4.66
C GLU A 164 20.06 14.85 3.45
N MET A 165 21.34 14.50 3.64
CA MET A 165 22.31 14.35 2.55
C MET A 165 21.90 13.24 1.56
N ALA A 166 21.41 12.09 2.05
CA ALA A 166 20.96 11.00 1.19
C ALA A 166 19.77 11.42 0.30
N ILE A 167 18.78 12.11 0.86
CA ILE A 167 17.61 12.61 0.12
C ILE A 167 18.03 13.67 -0.90
N GLN A 168 18.88 14.62 -0.52
CA GLN A 168 19.35 15.67 -1.42
C GLN A 168 20.16 15.09 -2.59
N GLU A 169 21.07 14.16 -2.31
CA GLU A 169 21.83 13.49 -3.35
C GLU A 169 20.94 12.67 -4.28
N TYR A 170 19.95 11.96 -3.74
CA TYR A 170 19.02 11.22 -4.56
C TYR A 170 18.16 12.13 -5.44
N ARG A 171 17.67 13.26 -4.93
CA ARG A 171 16.96 14.28 -5.72
C ARG A 171 17.83 14.80 -6.87
N ARG A 172 19.11 15.04 -6.60
CA ARG A 172 20.06 15.44 -7.65
C ARG A 172 20.19 14.36 -8.73
N MET A 173 20.34 13.10 -8.33
CA MET A 173 20.41 11.97 -9.26
C MET A 173 19.13 11.79 -10.07
N ILE A 174 17.94 11.98 -9.47
CA ILE A 174 16.65 11.95 -10.18
C ILE A 174 16.64 13.01 -11.29
N GLU A 175 17.04 14.23 -11.01
CA GLU A 175 17.07 15.30 -12.03
C GLU A 175 18.03 14.98 -13.18
N GLN A 176 19.20 14.46 -12.87
CA GLN A 176 20.25 14.18 -13.84
C GLN A 176 19.99 12.94 -14.70
N ALA A 177 19.19 11.97 -14.22
CA ALA A 177 18.94 10.72 -14.92
C ALA A 177 18.40 10.97 -16.35
N GLN A 178 19.00 10.34 -17.35
CA GLN A 178 18.60 10.41 -18.75
C GLN A 178 17.86 9.17 -19.22
N SER A 179 17.78 8.14 -18.36
CA SER A 179 17.13 6.88 -18.66
C SER A 179 16.52 6.25 -17.40
N VAL A 180 15.55 5.36 -17.60
CA VAL A 180 14.97 4.55 -16.53
C VAL A 180 16.03 3.67 -15.86
N THR A 181 17.02 3.19 -16.61
CA THR A 181 18.11 2.37 -16.05
C THR A 181 18.99 3.16 -15.09
N GLU A 182 19.32 4.41 -15.42
CA GLU A 182 20.04 5.29 -14.50
C GLU A 182 19.22 5.61 -13.26
N LEU A 183 17.91 5.85 -13.42
CA LEU A 183 17.00 6.11 -12.31
C LEU A 183 16.90 4.89 -11.36
N LEU A 184 16.79 3.66 -11.89
CA LEU A 184 16.81 2.43 -11.11
C LEU A 184 18.14 2.24 -10.35
N SER A 185 19.26 2.56 -10.97
CA SER A 185 20.58 2.48 -10.32
C SER A 185 20.68 3.47 -9.17
N SER A 186 20.18 4.68 -9.36
CA SER A 186 20.12 5.72 -8.33
C SER A 186 19.19 5.34 -7.19
N GLU A 187 18.04 4.77 -7.50
CA GLU A 187 17.08 4.24 -6.54
C GLU A 187 17.69 3.14 -5.66
N ALA A 188 18.36 2.18 -6.28
CA ALA A 188 19.02 1.09 -5.55
C ALA A 188 20.12 1.60 -4.60
N ARG A 189 20.85 2.65 -4.99
CA ARG A 189 21.84 3.29 -4.13
C ARG A 189 21.18 4.01 -2.95
N PHE A 190 20.16 4.80 -3.19
CA PHE A 190 19.41 5.50 -2.15
C PHE A 190 18.81 4.52 -1.13
N THR A 191 18.15 3.47 -1.60
CA THR A 191 17.57 2.45 -0.73
C THR A 191 18.62 1.76 0.17
N LYS A 192 19.85 1.54 -0.33
CA LYS A 192 20.94 1.00 0.50
C LYS A 192 21.34 1.96 1.64
N GLU A 193 21.38 3.26 1.38
CA GLU A 193 21.67 4.23 2.45
C GLU A 193 20.53 4.26 3.48
N LEU A 194 19.27 4.18 3.05
CA LEU A 194 18.14 4.08 3.98
C LEU A 194 18.19 2.82 4.84
N TYR A 195 18.59 1.66 4.29
CA TYR A 195 18.76 0.43 5.10
C TYR A 195 19.86 0.57 6.15
N LYS A 196 20.99 1.20 5.81
CA LYS A 196 22.07 1.45 6.76
C LYS A 196 21.61 2.35 7.90
N TYR A 197 20.94 3.44 7.54
CA TYR A 197 20.40 4.37 8.52
C TYR A 197 19.38 3.68 9.45
N ALA A 198 18.42 2.95 8.89
CA ALA A 198 17.40 2.26 9.68
C ALA A 198 18.02 1.21 10.63
N ALA A 199 19.01 0.47 10.16
CA ALA A 199 19.74 -0.49 10.99
C ALA A 199 20.49 0.22 12.14
N HIS A 200 21.13 1.35 11.86
CA HIS A 200 21.83 2.14 12.87
C HIS A 200 20.86 2.72 13.90
N ALA A 201 19.73 3.30 13.47
CA ALA A 201 18.72 3.90 14.36
C ALA A 201 18.21 2.92 15.43
N VAL A 202 18.02 1.64 15.07
CA VAL A 202 17.54 0.61 16.02
C VAL A 202 18.67 -0.25 16.61
N GLY A 203 19.94 0.09 16.40
CA GLY A 203 21.09 -0.63 16.93
C GLY A 203 21.33 -2.02 16.33
N LEU A 204 20.80 -2.29 15.14
CA LEU A 204 20.96 -3.55 14.42
C LEU A 204 22.25 -3.52 13.58
N SER A 205 23.34 -4.04 14.12
CA SER A 205 24.62 -4.06 13.41
C SER A 205 24.67 -5.14 12.32
N GLY A 206 25.32 -4.84 11.19
CA GLY A 206 25.61 -5.83 10.13
C GLY A 206 24.42 -6.23 9.28
N PHE A 207 23.32 -5.46 9.26
CA PHE A 207 22.17 -5.74 8.41
C PHE A 207 22.56 -5.74 6.93
N THR A 208 22.12 -6.77 6.23
CA THR A 208 22.17 -6.87 4.78
C THR A 208 20.80 -7.27 4.25
N ARG A 209 20.31 -6.54 3.25
CA ARG A 209 19.04 -6.89 2.62
C ARG A 209 19.14 -8.21 1.88
N ASP A 210 18.41 -9.20 2.35
CA ASP A 210 18.26 -10.51 1.71
C ASP A 210 16.77 -10.84 1.54
N HIS A 211 16.35 -11.06 0.30
CA HIS A 211 14.96 -11.39 -0.02
C HIS A 211 14.56 -12.81 0.43
N SER A 212 15.53 -13.68 0.61
CA SER A 212 15.36 -15.02 1.19
C SER A 212 15.78 -15.08 2.65
N GLY A 213 16.20 -13.94 3.23
CA GLY A 213 16.76 -13.85 4.56
C GLY A 213 15.83 -14.36 5.65
N GLU A 214 16.37 -15.12 6.56
CA GLU A 214 15.67 -15.74 7.67
C GLU A 214 15.58 -14.80 8.89
N ASP A 215 16.38 -13.73 8.91
CA ASP A 215 16.32 -12.76 10.00
C ASP A 215 15.00 -11.97 10.00
N GLN A 216 14.63 -11.52 11.19
CA GLN A 216 13.32 -10.92 11.44
C GLN A 216 13.12 -9.61 10.68
N ALA A 217 14.14 -8.77 10.54
CA ALA A 217 14.04 -7.51 9.82
C ALA A 217 13.78 -7.73 8.32
N ASN A 218 14.48 -8.68 7.70
CA ASN A 218 14.23 -9.09 6.31
C ASN A 218 12.84 -9.71 6.13
N SER A 219 12.40 -10.55 7.08
CA SER A 219 11.07 -11.13 7.08
C SER A 219 9.99 -10.04 7.12
N PHE A 220 10.11 -9.07 8.03
CA PHE A 220 9.16 -7.96 8.15
C PHE A 220 9.20 -7.03 6.93
N LEU A 221 10.37 -6.73 6.36
CA LEU A 221 10.46 -6.01 5.10
C LEU A 221 9.73 -6.73 3.96
N ASN A 222 9.85 -8.06 3.88
CA ASN A 222 9.13 -8.84 2.88
C ASN A 222 7.61 -8.73 3.09
N HIS A 223 7.12 -8.99 4.31
CA HIS A 223 5.70 -8.92 4.63
C HIS A 223 5.12 -7.51 4.43
N GLY A 224 5.82 -6.47 4.89
CA GLY A 224 5.39 -5.09 4.72
C GLY A 224 5.35 -4.66 3.25
N ASN A 225 6.31 -5.10 2.45
CA ASN A 225 6.31 -4.87 1.01
C ASN A 225 5.09 -5.52 0.34
N TYR A 226 4.72 -6.75 0.73
CA TYR A 226 3.51 -7.39 0.18
C TYR A 226 2.22 -6.64 0.54
N LEU A 227 2.12 -6.09 1.75
CA LEU A 227 1.00 -5.22 2.13
C LEU A 227 0.97 -3.95 1.26
N ALA A 228 2.12 -3.31 1.03
CA ALA A 228 2.22 -2.15 0.14
C ALA A 228 1.82 -2.50 -1.30
N TYR A 229 2.22 -3.67 -1.81
CA TYR A 229 1.79 -4.15 -3.13
C TYR A 229 0.28 -4.36 -3.19
N GLY A 230 -0.33 -4.90 -2.13
CA GLY A 230 -1.78 -5.03 -2.04
C GLY A 230 -2.50 -3.69 -2.16
N LEU A 231 -2.04 -2.65 -1.44
CA LEU A 231 -2.61 -1.30 -1.52
C LEU A 231 -2.41 -0.65 -2.90
N SER A 232 -1.24 -0.87 -3.50
CA SER A 232 -0.94 -0.41 -4.86
C SER A 232 -1.87 -1.05 -5.89
N ALA A 233 -2.12 -2.36 -5.76
CA ALA A 233 -3.05 -3.07 -6.62
C ALA A 233 -4.49 -2.54 -6.46
N VAL A 234 -4.93 -2.24 -5.23
CA VAL A 234 -6.22 -1.57 -4.97
C VAL A 234 -6.29 -0.21 -5.66
N THR A 235 -5.25 0.61 -5.51
CA THR A 235 -5.17 1.94 -6.13
C THR A 235 -5.33 1.85 -7.64
N LEU A 236 -4.56 1.00 -8.28
CA LEU A 236 -4.58 0.82 -9.73
C LEU A 236 -5.90 0.23 -10.21
N TRP A 237 -6.45 -0.74 -9.47
CA TRP A 237 -7.72 -1.34 -9.80
C TRP A 237 -8.86 -0.32 -9.78
N VAL A 238 -8.96 0.50 -8.72
CA VAL A 238 -9.99 1.55 -8.59
C VAL A 238 -9.86 2.62 -9.68
N LEU A 239 -8.62 2.96 -10.07
CA LEU A 239 -8.38 3.92 -11.15
C LEU A 239 -8.49 3.32 -12.56
N GLY A 240 -8.69 2.00 -12.66
CA GLY A 240 -8.81 1.30 -13.93
C GLY A 240 -7.51 1.18 -14.74
N ILE A 241 -6.35 1.42 -14.12
CA ILE A 241 -5.05 1.39 -14.79
C ILE A 241 -4.46 -0.02 -14.70
N PRO A 242 -4.20 -0.71 -15.85
CA PRO A 242 -3.66 -2.06 -15.84
C PRO A 242 -2.23 -2.11 -15.27
N HIS A 243 -1.94 -3.13 -14.49
CA HIS A 243 -0.67 -3.31 -13.77
C HIS A 243 0.57 -3.44 -14.68
N GLY A 244 0.38 -3.82 -15.95
CA GLY A 244 1.48 -4.00 -16.91
C GLY A 244 2.11 -2.70 -17.43
N PHE A 245 1.52 -1.53 -17.17
CA PHE A 245 1.97 -0.24 -17.72
C PHE A 245 2.88 0.52 -16.75
N ALA A 246 3.93 -0.15 -16.27
CA ALA A 246 4.93 0.45 -15.38
C ALA A 246 5.72 1.59 -16.04
N VAL A 247 6.13 2.55 -15.25
CA VAL A 247 6.98 3.66 -15.70
C VAL A 247 8.46 3.40 -15.42
N MET A 248 8.78 2.58 -14.40
CA MET A 248 10.15 2.28 -14.00
C MET A 248 10.49 0.77 -14.07
N HIS A 249 9.71 -0.12 -13.45
CA HIS A 249 10.01 -1.54 -13.31
C HIS A 249 9.56 -2.43 -14.49
N GLY A 250 9.25 -1.86 -15.63
CA GLY A 250 8.41 -2.44 -16.71
C GLY A 250 8.92 -3.65 -17.48
N LYS A 251 10.19 -4.05 -17.39
CA LYS A 251 10.70 -5.08 -18.32
C LYS A 251 10.80 -6.50 -17.75
N THR A 252 10.68 -6.69 -16.45
CA THR A 252 11.09 -7.95 -15.82
C THR A 252 10.06 -8.61 -14.92
N ARG A 253 8.94 -7.94 -14.61
CA ARG A 253 7.98 -8.44 -13.62
C ARG A 253 6.54 -8.30 -14.12
N ARG A 254 5.73 -9.33 -13.93
CA ARG A 254 4.27 -9.22 -14.08
C ARG A 254 3.77 -8.20 -13.05
N GLY A 255 2.82 -7.35 -13.46
CA GLY A 255 2.26 -6.35 -12.53
C GLY A 255 3.23 -5.24 -12.12
N ALA A 256 4.22 -4.92 -12.95
CA ALA A 256 5.33 -4.03 -12.61
C ALA A 256 4.93 -2.62 -12.12
N LEU A 257 3.78 -2.08 -12.55
CA LEU A 257 3.27 -0.79 -12.05
C LEU A 257 2.89 -0.84 -10.57
N VAL A 258 2.51 -2.01 -10.05
CA VAL A 258 2.26 -2.20 -8.61
C VAL A 258 3.51 -1.88 -7.80
N PHE A 259 4.70 -2.23 -8.30
CA PHE A 259 5.96 -1.94 -7.64
C PHE A 259 6.27 -0.44 -7.68
N ASP A 260 6.08 0.22 -8.85
CA ASP A 260 6.29 1.66 -8.98
C ASP A 260 5.43 2.47 -8.00
N VAL A 261 4.16 2.07 -7.81
CA VAL A 261 3.23 2.73 -6.87
C VAL A 261 3.57 2.40 -5.42
N ALA A 262 3.98 1.17 -5.13
CA ALA A 262 4.38 0.78 -3.77
C ALA A 262 5.64 1.52 -3.29
N ASP A 263 6.57 1.80 -4.19
CA ASP A 263 7.78 2.55 -3.86
C ASP A 263 7.50 3.95 -3.32
N LEU A 264 6.35 4.54 -3.64
CA LEU A 264 5.92 5.82 -3.09
C LEU A 264 5.87 5.84 -1.55
N ILE A 265 5.63 4.67 -0.91
CA ILE A 265 5.35 4.62 0.53
C ILE A 265 6.24 3.68 1.33
N LYS A 266 6.95 2.76 0.66
CA LYS A 266 7.72 1.71 1.35
C LYS A 266 8.77 2.27 2.29
N ASP A 267 9.54 3.25 1.84
CA ASP A 267 10.63 3.80 2.64
C ASP A 267 10.13 4.70 3.77
N ALA A 268 9.00 5.37 3.55
CA ALA A 268 8.43 6.24 4.55
C ALA A 268 7.81 5.48 5.73
N VAL A 269 7.20 4.31 5.46
CA VAL A 269 6.41 3.60 6.47
C VAL A 269 6.90 2.16 6.66
N VAL A 270 7.00 1.36 5.59
CA VAL A 270 7.35 -0.07 5.73
C VAL A 270 8.76 -0.25 6.28
N LEU A 271 9.73 0.49 5.74
CA LEU A 271 11.13 0.37 6.14
C LEU A 271 11.32 0.63 7.63
N PRO A 272 11.01 1.81 8.19
CA PRO A 272 11.27 2.07 9.60
C PRO A 272 10.54 1.09 10.51
N TRP A 273 9.26 0.82 10.25
CA TRP A 273 8.48 -0.09 11.09
C TRP A 273 8.96 -1.55 11.05
N SER A 274 9.53 -2.01 9.93
CA SER A 274 10.16 -3.32 9.88
C SER A 274 11.36 -3.44 10.80
N PHE A 275 12.17 -2.39 10.91
CA PHE A 275 13.34 -2.36 11.79
C PHE A 275 12.94 -2.17 13.25
N ILE A 276 12.02 -1.26 13.55
CA ILE A 276 11.51 -1.01 14.91
C ILE A 276 10.91 -2.29 15.49
N CYS A 277 9.95 -2.91 14.81
CA CYS A 277 9.31 -4.13 15.29
C CYS A 277 10.31 -5.30 15.40
N SER A 278 11.30 -5.37 14.51
CA SER A 278 12.37 -6.38 14.62
C SER A 278 13.22 -6.16 15.86
N SER A 279 13.61 -4.93 16.19
CA SER A 279 14.40 -4.63 17.38
C SER A 279 13.63 -4.89 18.69
N GLN A 280 12.32 -4.80 18.65
CA GLN A 280 11.41 -5.09 19.76
C GLN A 280 11.05 -6.58 19.88
N ASN A 281 11.52 -7.42 18.94
CA ASN A 281 11.16 -8.83 18.85
C ASN A 281 9.65 -9.08 18.72
N ASP A 282 8.94 -8.22 18.01
CA ASP A 282 7.51 -8.35 17.76
C ASP A 282 7.20 -9.61 16.95
N THR A 283 5.98 -10.14 17.14
CA THR A 283 5.45 -11.19 16.29
C THR A 283 5.00 -10.63 14.93
N GLU A 284 4.90 -11.47 13.91
CA GLU A 284 4.34 -11.08 12.61
C GLU A 284 2.93 -10.46 12.72
N GLN A 285 2.14 -10.90 13.68
CA GLN A 285 0.80 -10.35 13.91
C GLN A 285 0.89 -8.92 14.46
N GLN A 286 1.75 -8.66 15.43
CA GLN A 286 1.98 -7.32 15.99
C GLN A 286 2.52 -6.36 14.93
N PHE A 287 3.56 -6.77 14.20
CA PHE A 287 4.10 -6.00 13.08
C PHE A 287 3.00 -5.62 12.07
N ARG A 288 2.19 -6.59 11.65
CA ARG A 288 1.12 -6.37 10.68
C ARG A 288 0.05 -5.41 11.20
N GLN A 289 -0.36 -5.53 12.46
CA GLN A 289 -1.31 -4.62 13.10
C GLN A 289 -0.75 -3.20 13.15
N GLN A 290 0.48 -3.05 13.59
CA GLN A 290 1.18 -1.77 13.65
C GLN A 290 1.28 -1.13 12.26
N LEU A 291 1.72 -1.88 11.27
CA LEU A 291 1.90 -1.36 9.91
C LEU A 291 0.56 -0.92 9.28
N LEU A 292 -0.53 -1.66 9.46
CA LEU A 292 -1.86 -1.28 8.97
C LEU A 292 -2.38 -0.02 9.67
N GLN A 293 -2.12 0.12 10.97
CA GLN A 293 -2.44 1.33 11.72
C GLN A 293 -1.69 2.52 11.15
N LYS A 294 -0.37 2.41 10.93
CA LYS A 294 0.46 3.47 10.36
C LYS A 294 0.09 3.82 8.92
N PHE A 295 -0.30 2.84 8.11
CA PHE A 295 -0.85 3.13 6.78
C PHE A 295 -2.12 4.00 6.85
N THR A 296 -2.96 3.80 7.85
CA THR A 296 -4.17 4.60 8.06
C THR A 296 -3.82 5.99 8.60
N GLU A 297 -2.97 6.09 9.61
CA GLU A 297 -2.52 7.36 10.22
C GLU A 297 -1.87 8.30 9.21
N HIS A 298 -1.01 7.78 8.36
CA HIS A 298 -0.33 8.56 7.32
C HIS A 298 -1.12 8.69 6.01
N GLN A 299 -2.37 8.21 5.98
CA GLN A 299 -3.26 8.29 4.81
C GLN A 299 -2.59 7.76 3.52
N VAL A 300 -1.89 6.62 3.65
CA VAL A 300 -1.07 6.02 2.59
C VAL A 300 -1.87 5.78 1.32
N LEU A 301 -3.08 5.25 1.46
CA LEU A 301 -3.93 4.94 0.31
C LEU A 301 -4.40 6.21 -0.42
N ASP A 302 -4.78 7.26 0.32
CA ASP A 302 -5.15 8.56 -0.27
C ASP A 302 -3.96 9.19 -1.01
N PHE A 303 -2.76 9.07 -0.45
CA PHE A 303 -1.53 9.54 -1.10
C PHE A 303 -1.28 8.79 -2.41
N MET A 304 -1.32 7.46 -2.41
CA MET A 304 -1.16 6.66 -3.64
C MET A 304 -2.18 7.04 -4.70
N PHE A 305 -3.47 7.18 -4.33
CA PHE A 305 -4.51 7.65 -5.24
C PHE A 305 -4.21 9.02 -5.82
N GLY A 306 -3.82 9.96 -4.97
CA GLY A 306 -3.49 11.33 -5.36
C GLY A 306 -2.37 11.38 -6.39
N GLU A 307 -1.28 10.66 -6.14
CA GLU A 307 -0.09 10.70 -7.00
C GLU A 307 -0.31 9.98 -8.34
N VAL A 308 -0.98 8.83 -8.35
CA VAL A 308 -1.30 8.13 -9.61
C VAL A 308 -2.26 8.96 -10.47
N LYS A 309 -3.28 9.60 -9.88
CA LYS A 309 -4.17 10.54 -10.58
C LYS A 309 -3.41 11.72 -11.14
N SER A 310 -2.56 12.35 -10.32
CA SER A 310 -1.76 13.51 -10.71
C SER A 310 -0.87 13.19 -11.92
N VAL A 311 -0.16 12.08 -11.89
CA VAL A 311 0.70 11.64 -13.01
C VAL A 311 -0.13 11.38 -14.26
N SER A 312 -1.26 10.66 -14.14
CA SER A 312 -2.14 10.41 -15.29
C SER A 312 -2.68 11.68 -15.93
N GLN A 313 -3.04 12.67 -15.11
CA GLN A 313 -3.59 13.95 -15.59
C GLN A 313 -2.52 14.92 -16.12
N HIS A 314 -1.34 14.93 -15.49
CA HIS A 314 -0.26 15.85 -15.85
C HIS A 314 0.42 15.47 -17.16
N PHE A 315 0.73 14.18 -17.35
CA PHE A 315 1.40 13.69 -18.55
C PHE A 315 0.43 13.23 -19.64
N GLY A 316 -0.84 13.00 -19.27
CA GLY A 316 -1.90 12.65 -20.22
C GLY A 316 -2.32 13.85 -21.07
N GLU A 317 -2.57 13.62 -22.34
CA GLU A 317 -3.16 14.64 -23.22
C GLU A 317 -4.64 14.83 -22.85
N ARG A 318 -5.03 16.06 -22.51
CA ARG A 318 -6.46 16.42 -22.42
C ARG A 318 -7.00 16.43 -23.85
N ARG A 319 -7.83 15.46 -24.16
CA ARG A 319 -8.67 15.49 -25.35
C ARG A 319 -9.93 16.32 -25.14
#